data_11b8248e0ecba9181ec0a14a72c0a8b1
#
_entry.id   11b8248e0ecba9181ec0a14a72c0a8b1
#
_cell.length_a   1.000
_cell.length_b   1.000
_cell.length_c   1.000
_cell.angle_alpha   90.00
_cell.angle_beta   90.00
_cell.angle_gamma   90.00
#
_symmetry.space_group_name_H-M   'P 1'
#
loop_
_entity.id
_entity.type
_entity.pdbx_description
1 polymer ?
#
loop_
_entity_poly.entity_id
_entity_poly.type
_entity_poly.pdbx_seq_one_letter_code
_entity_poly.pdbx_strand_id
1 'polypeptide(L)'
;MFVPSFYREPDNSWMVDLVRGNPLALAVSNGSPEDGPFATHLPVIFDPVRSGERPGELPGATLLGHMNRANPHWPALQTGGVLLLTFTGPHSYVSPTAYGKTPAAPTWNFTAVHARGVVEKIDSTEETLDVVKATVRAYEGEFGDGWDMTESVDYFRKILPAVGAFRFTVTGAEGMFKLSQEQPAEVRERVRESFGQSACRYKRETAQLMSRLP
;
A
#
# COMPACT_ATOMS: atom_id res chain seq x y z
N MET A 1 -1.52 -13.31 4.85
CA MET A 1 -0.23 -13.72 4.22
C MET A 1 0.56 -14.54 5.24
N PHE A 2 1.30 -15.59 4.81
CA PHE A 2 2.23 -16.27 5.73
C PHE A 2 3.50 -15.43 5.86
N VAL A 3 3.87 -15.02 7.08
CA VAL A 3 5.06 -14.21 7.36
C VAL A 3 5.93 -14.93 8.39
N PRO A 4 7.09 -15.50 7.96
CA PRO A 4 8.09 -16.00 8.91
C PRO A 4 8.53 -14.91 9.88
N SER A 5 8.81 -15.28 11.14
CA SER A 5 9.10 -14.29 12.20
C SER A 5 10.26 -13.36 11.88
N PHE A 6 11.27 -13.84 11.18
CA PHE A 6 12.45 -13.04 10.79
C PHE A 6 12.23 -12.10 9.61
N TYR A 7 11.06 -12.15 8.94
CA TYR A 7 10.66 -11.22 7.88
C TYR A 7 9.56 -10.24 8.32
N ARG A 8 9.19 -10.26 9.61
CA ARG A 8 8.28 -9.26 10.14
C ARG A 8 8.93 -7.88 10.17
N GLU A 9 8.09 -6.88 10.20
CA GLU A 9 8.47 -5.49 10.43
C GLU A 9 9.26 -5.35 11.77
N PRO A 10 10.32 -4.55 11.80
CA PRO A 10 11.05 -4.26 13.04
C PRO A 10 10.20 -3.51 14.07
N ASP A 11 9.28 -2.65 13.61
CA ASP A 11 8.32 -1.91 14.40
C ASP A 11 7.09 -1.51 13.58
N ASN A 12 6.04 -1.01 14.23
CA ASN A 12 4.76 -0.66 13.61
C ASN A 12 4.87 0.42 12.51
N SER A 13 5.89 1.30 12.56
CA SER A 13 6.04 2.38 11.59
C SER A 13 6.33 1.87 10.18
N TRP A 14 6.96 0.71 10.04
CA TRP A 14 7.32 0.15 8.73
C TRP A 14 6.11 -0.14 7.85
N MET A 15 5.03 -0.68 8.43
CA MET A 15 3.79 -0.91 7.68
C MET A 15 3.11 0.40 7.29
N VAL A 16 3.09 1.38 8.20
CA VAL A 16 2.52 2.71 7.94
C VAL A 16 3.30 3.43 6.84
N ASP A 17 4.63 3.42 6.92
CA ASP A 17 5.52 4.03 5.91
C ASP A 17 5.35 3.37 4.54
N LEU A 18 5.23 2.04 4.49
CA LEU A 18 5.01 1.31 3.24
C LEU A 18 3.69 1.71 2.59
N VAL A 19 2.61 1.77 3.36
CA VAL A 19 1.28 2.18 2.87
C VAL A 19 1.30 3.61 2.34
N ARG A 20 1.93 4.55 3.06
CA ARG A 20 2.07 5.94 2.62
C ARG A 20 2.87 6.07 1.33
N GLY A 21 4.03 5.42 1.28
CA GLY A 21 4.92 5.51 0.13
C GLY A 21 4.45 4.74 -1.12
N ASN A 22 3.46 3.83 -0.96
CA ASN A 22 2.94 2.99 -2.03
C ASN A 22 1.40 2.94 -1.98
N PRO A 23 0.72 4.08 -2.13
CA PRO A 23 -0.71 4.20 -1.82
C PRO A 23 -1.64 3.63 -2.89
N LEU A 24 -1.13 3.18 -4.04
CA LEU A 24 -1.93 2.48 -5.05
C LEU A 24 -2.16 1.03 -4.60
N ALA A 25 -3.19 0.83 -3.79
CA ALA A 25 -3.54 -0.48 -3.27
C ALA A 25 -4.23 -1.36 -4.32
N LEU A 26 -4.03 -2.67 -4.23
CA LEU A 26 -4.92 -3.65 -4.84
C LEU A 26 -5.99 -4.02 -3.82
N ALA A 27 -7.23 -3.58 -4.07
CA ALA A 27 -8.40 -3.96 -3.30
C ALA A 27 -8.93 -5.30 -3.79
N VAL A 28 -9.12 -6.25 -2.88
CA VAL A 28 -9.63 -7.59 -3.19
C VAL A 28 -10.80 -7.92 -2.29
N SER A 29 -11.93 -8.32 -2.87
CA SER A 29 -13.08 -8.84 -2.14
C SER A 29 -13.63 -10.09 -2.80
N ASN A 30 -14.44 -10.84 -2.06
CA ASN A 30 -15.16 -11.97 -2.63
C ASN A 30 -16.22 -11.47 -3.61
N GLY A 31 -16.31 -12.13 -4.76
CA GLY A 31 -17.44 -12.02 -5.67
C GLY A 31 -18.44 -13.17 -5.46
N SER A 32 -19.39 -13.29 -6.39
CA SER A 32 -20.24 -14.48 -6.44
C SER A 32 -19.41 -15.72 -6.82
N PRO A 33 -19.91 -16.95 -6.58
CA PRO A 33 -19.23 -18.15 -7.04
C PRO A 33 -18.97 -18.18 -8.55
N GLU A 34 -19.76 -17.46 -9.33
CA GLU A 34 -19.64 -17.40 -10.79
C GLU A 34 -18.62 -16.35 -11.25
N ASP A 35 -18.53 -15.21 -10.54
CA ASP A 35 -17.65 -14.11 -10.89
C ASP A 35 -16.21 -14.28 -10.34
N GLY A 36 -16.05 -15.11 -9.29
CA GLY A 36 -14.81 -15.19 -8.55
C GLY A 36 -14.50 -13.92 -7.74
N PRO A 37 -13.26 -13.73 -7.25
CA PRO A 37 -12.91 -12.54 -6.48
C PRO A 37 -12.79 -11.30 -7.37
N PHE A 38 -13.28 -10.17 -6.89
CA PHE A 38 -13.00 -8.86 -7.48
C PHE A 38 -11.61 -8.38 -7.07
N ALA A 39 -10.90 -7.74 -8.01
CA ALA A 39 -9.61 -7.12 -7.78
C ALA A 39 -9.54 -5.78 -8.53
N THR A 40 -9.29 -4.68 -7.80
CA THR A 40 -9.25 -3.33 -8.36
C THR A 40 -8.08 -2.56 -7.77
N HIS A 41 -7.22 -1.99 -8.62
CA HIS A 41 -6.23 -1.01 -8.16
C HIS A 41 -6.92 0.33 -7.92
N LEU A 42 -6.71 0.89 -6.75
CA LEU A 42 -7.24 2.20 -6.39
C LEU A 42 -6.32 2.92 -5.40
N PRO A 43 -6.26 4.25 -5.48
CA PRO A 43 -5.50 5.05 -4.55
C PRO A 43 -6.21 5.11 -3.18
N VAL A 44 -5.43 5.04 -2.10
CA VAL A 44 -5.93 5.22 -0.74
C VAL A 44 -5.03 6.14 0.06
N ILE A 45 -5.61 6.88 0.99
CA ILE A 45 -4.89 7.71 1.96
C ILE A 45 -5.33 7.34 3.37
N PHE A 46 -4.53 7.63 4.39
CA PHE A 46 -5.04 7.63 5.76
C PHE A 46 -6.09 8.73 5.92
N ASP A 47 -7.17 8.42 6.65
CA ASP A 47 -8.22 9.41 6.96
C ASP A 47 -7.62 10.46 7.91
N PRO A 48 -7.43 11.71 7.46
CA PRO A 48 -6.77 12.73 8.28
C PRO A 48 -7.56 13.11 9.52
N VAL A 49 -8.88 12.86 9.51
CA VAL A 49 -9.77 13.19 10.62
C VAL A 49 -9.82 12.08 11.65
N ARG A 50 -9.94 10.80 11.19
CA ARG A 50 -10.11 9.65 12.09
C ARG A 50 -8.79 9.06 12.57
N SER A 51 -7.73 9.12 11.78
CA SER A 51 -6.46 8.46 12.07
C SER A 51 -5.24 9.36 12.05
N GLY A 52 -5.40 10.61 11.55
CA GLY A 52 -4.27 11.46 11.21
C GLY A 52 -3.55 10.96 9.95
N GLU A 53 -2.69 11.79 9.40
CA GLU A 53 -1.95 11.47 8.17
C GLU A 53 -0.88 10.38 8.37
N ARG A 54 -0.46 10.16 9.61
CA ARG A 54 0.53 9.14 9.99
C ARG A 54 0.17 8.51 11.33
N PRO A 55 -0.70 7.50 11.35
CA PRO A 55 -1.03 6.79 12.59
C PRO A 55 0.19 6.05 13.15
N GLY A 56 0.17 5.76 14.46
CA GLY A 56 1.24 5.03 15.13
C GLY A 56 1.32 3.54 14.72
N GLU A 57 0.18 2.98 14.30
CA GLU A 57 0.07 1.59 13.85
C GLU A 57 -1.02 1.46 12.79
N LEU A 58 -0.98 0.36 12.02
CA LEU A 58 -1.95 0.13 10.96
C LEU A 58 -3.26 -0.47 11.47
N PRO A 59 -3.29 -1.46 12.38
CA PRO A 59 -4.53 -1.93 12.97
C PRO A 59 -5.27 -0.82 13.72
N GLY A 60 -6.58 -0.68 13.47
CA GLY A 60 -7.41 0.40 14.00
C GLY A 60 -7.40 1.68 13.17
N ALA A 61 -6.45 1.85 12.29
CA ALA A 61 -6.43 3.01 11.39
C ALA A 61 -7.57 2.95 10.36
N THR A 62 -8.04 4.12 9.94
CA THR A 62 -9.01 4.29 8.87
C THR A 62 -8.32 4.85 7.64
N LEU A 63 -8.58 4.25 6.47
CA LEU A 63 -8.16 4.76 5.18
C LEU A 63 -9.38 5.25 4.39
N LEU A 64 -9.15 6.23 3.52
CA LEU A 64 -10.12 6.72 2.54
C LEU A 64 -9.72 6.21 1.16
N GLY A 65 -10.70 5.73 0.40
CA GLY A 65 -10.51 5.31 -0.98
C GLY A 65 -11.71 5.70 -1.83
N HIS A 66 -11.50 5.71 -3.14
CA HIS A 66 -12.59 5.91 -4.08
C HIS A 66 -12.33 5.16 -5.38
N MET A 67 -13.39 4.83 -6.10
CA MET A 67 -13.35 4.21 -7.42
C MET A 67 -14.49 4.71 -8.30
N ASN A 68 -14.41 4.41 -9.58
CA ASN A 68 -15.54 4.69 -10.48
C ASN A 68 -16.74 3.82 -10.11
N ARG A 69 -17.94 4.40 -10.00
CA ARG A 69 -19.18 3.66 -9.70
C ARG A 69 -19.56 2.68 -10.81
N ALA A 70 -19.07 2.86 -12.04
CA ALA A 70 -19.25 1.92 -13.13
C ALA A 70 -18.35 0.67 -13.03
N ASN A 71 -17.36 0.66 -12.12
CA ASN A 71 -16.57 -0.54 -11.85
C ASN A 71 -17.47 -1.61 -11.21
N PRO A 72 -17.55 -2.84 -11.77
CA PRO A 72 -18.37 -3.93 -11.19
C PRO A 72 -18.03 -4.25 -9.73
N HIS A 73 -16.83 -3.95 -9.27
CA HIS A 73 -16.43 -4.10 -7.88
C HIS A 73 -17.22 -3.16 -6.94
N TRP A 74 -17.62 -1.96 -7.41
CA TRP A 74 -18.34 -0.99 -6.57
C TRP A 74 -19.69 -1.50 -6.04
N PRO A 75 -20.62 -2.01 -6.86
CA PRO A 75 -21.85 -2.59 -6.33
C PRO A 75 -21.62 -3.85 -5.49
N ALA A 76 -20.56 -4.62 -5.75
CA ALA A 76 -20.22 -5.80 -4.98
C ALA A 76 -19.72 -5.47 -3.56
N LEU A 77 -19.10 -4.32 -3.34
CA LEU A 77 -18.76 -3.86 -1.99
C LEU A 77 -20.03 -3.57 -1.18
N GLN A 78 -20.08 -4.03 0.05
CA GLN A 78 -21.15 -3.77 1.00
C GLN A 78 -20.61 -3.03 2.22
N THR A 79 -21.34 -2.05 2.76
CA THR A 79 -21.04 -1.48 4.06
C THR A 79 -21.11 -2.57 5.13
N GLY A 80 -20.07 -2.67 5.98
CA GLY A 80 -19.87 -3.77 6.90
C GLY A 80 -19.18 -5.00 6.28
N GLY A 81 -18.99 -5.01 4.95
CA GLY A 81 -18.29 -6.10 4.26
C GLY A 81 -16.78 -6.07 4.47
N VAL A 82 -16.17 -7.25 4.38
CA VAL A 82 -14.71 -7.40 4.52
C VAL A 82 -14.03 -7.13 3.18
N LEU A 83 -12.96 -6.34 3.24
CA LEU A 83 -12.08 -6.04 2.11
C LEU A 83 -10.63 -6.34 2.52
N LEU A 84 -9.83 -6.80 1.57
CA LEU A 84 -8.38 -6.89 1.67
C LEU A 84 -7.76 -5.79 0.80
N LEU A 85 -6.97 -4.92 1.40
CA LEU A 85 -6.07 -4.01 0.67
C LEU A 85 -4.67 -4.59 0.72
N THR A 86 -4.02 -4.70 -0.44
CA THR A 86 -2.63 -5.12 -0.53
C THR A 86 -1.78 -3.99 -1.09
N PHE A 87 -0.64 -3.77 -0.45
CA PHE A 87 0.34 -2.76 -0.81
C PHE A 87 1.66 -3.46 -1.11
N THR A 88 2.26 -3.13 -2.25
CA THR A 88 3.56 -3.67 -2.64
C THR A 88 4.57 -2.53 -2.66
N GLY A 89 5.60 -2.66 -1.83
CA GLY A 89 6.71 -1.74 -1.77
C GLY A 89 7.90 -2.19 -2.63
N PRO A 90 9.10 -1.69 -2.35
CA PRO A 90 10.30 -2.05 -3.08
C PRO A 90 10.56 -3.56 -3.09
N HIS A 91 10.96 -4.07 -4.24
CA HIS A 91 11.22 -5.49 -4.43
C HIS A 91 12.27 -5.73 -5.53
N SER A 92 13.04 -6.81 -5.43
CA SER A 92 13.98 -7.20 -6.49
C SER A 92 14.42 -8.65 -6.40
N TYR A 93 14.78 -9.20 -7.55
CA TYR A 93 15.44 -10.49 -7.66
C TYR A 93 16.88 -10.44 -7.10
N VAL A 94 17.23 -11.41 -6.26
CA VAL A 94 18.56 -11.60 -5.69
C VAL A 94 19.25 -12.74 -6.43
N SER A 95 20.22 -12.40 -7.27
CA SER A 95 21.06 -13.39 -7.95
C SER A 95 22.04 -14.04 -6.98
N PRO A 96 22.30 -15.37 -7.10
CA PRO A 96 23.36 -16.04 -6.35
C PRO A 96 24.74 -15.41 -6.49
N THR A 97 25.01 -14.70 -7.58
CA THR A 97 26.26 -13.95 -7.76
C THR A 97 26.48 -12.89 -6.67
N ALA A 98 25.40 -12.29 -6.13
CA ALA A 98 25.49 -11.35 -5.03
C ALA A 98 25.91 -12.01 -3.70
N TYR A 99 25.72 -13.33 -3.55
CA TYR A 99 26.11 -14.05 -2.35
C TYR A 99 27.63 -14.35 -2.30
N GLY A 100 28.30 -14.39 -3.46
CA GLY A 100 29.71 -14.73 -3.55
C GLY A 100 30.06 -16.13 -3.05
N LYS A 101 29.12 -17.09 -3.11
CA LYS A 101 29.28 -18.47 -2.66
C LYS A 101 28.54 -19.47 -3.55
N THR A 102 29.02 -20.72 -3.57
CA THR A 102 28.40 -21.86 -4.24
C THR A 102 28.48 -23.08 -3.31
N PRO A 103 27.42 -23.90 -3.14
CA PRO A 103 26.11 -23.76 -3.79
C PRO A 103 25.26 -22.60 -3.19
N ALA A 104 24.39 -22.00 -4.01
CA ALA A 104 23.42 -21.00 -3.59
C ALA A 104 22.19 -21.02 -4.50
N ALA A 105 21.04 -20.66 -3.98
CA ALA A 105 19.80 -20.53 -4.72
C ALA A 105 19.38 -19.06 -4.85
N PRO A 106 18.80 -18.65 -5.99
CA PRO A 106 18.25 -17.32 -6.14
C PRO A 106 17.01 -17.15 -5.26
N THR A 107 16.70 -15.90 -4.95
CA THR A 107 15.46 -15.55 -4.25
C THR A 107 14.94 -14.20 -4.71
N TRP A 108 13.85 -13.74 -4.09
CA TRP A 108 13.27 -12.43 -4.28
C TRP A 108 13.22 -11.70 -2.94
N ASN A 109 13.84 -10.52 -2.85
CA ASN A 109 13.59 -9.59 -1.76
C ASN A 109 12.37 -8.75 -2.13
N PHE A 110 11.44 -8.58 -1.20
CA PHE A 110 10.24 -7.80 -1.40
C PHE A 110 9.65 -7.31 -0.09
N THR A 111 8.86 -6.25 -0.20
CA THR A 111 8.07 -5.74 0.91
C THR A 111 6.61 -5.67 0.49
N ALA A 112 5.73 -6.10 1.38
CA ALA A 112 4.30 -6.05 1.15
C ALA A 112 3.54 -5.92 2.46
N VAL A 113 2.41 -5.22 2.42
CA VAL A 113 1.45 -5.15 3.53
C VAL A 113 0.09 -5.63 3.04
N HIS A 114 -0.49 -6.55 3.80
CA HIS A 114 -1.87 -7.00 3.63
C HIS A 114 -2.70 -6.47 4.79
N ALA A 115 -3.59 -5.54 4.51
CA ALA A 115 -4.52 -4.96 5.48
C ALA A 115 -5.93 -5.54 5.25
N ARG A 116 -6.48 -6.23 6.25
CA ARG A 116 -7.88 -6.64 6.26
C ARG A 116 -8.68 -5.62 7.04
N GLY A 117 -9.89 -5.34 6.60
CA GLY A 117 -10.73 -4.37 7.29
C GLY A 117 -12.16 -4.38 6.80
N VAL A 118 -12.92 -3.46 7.35
CA VAL A 118 -14.35 -3.31 7.09
C VAL A 118 -14.59 -2.04 6.28
N VAL A 119 -15.43 -2.15 5.26
CA VAL A 119 -15.82 -1.05 4.38
C VAL A 119 -17.04 -0.31 4.94
N GLU A 120 -17.01 1.01 4.87
CA GLU A 120 -18.14 1.92 5.06
C GLU A 120 -18.28 2.77 3.79
N LYS A 121 -19.30 2.50 2.96
CA LYS A 121 -19.58 3.35 1.79
C LYS A 121 -20.02 4.74 2.22
N ILE A 122 -19.58 5.75 1.49
CA ILE A 122 -19.94 7.15 1.70
C ILE A 122 -21.03 7.51 0.69
N ASP A 123 -22.24 7.78 1.19
CA ASP A 123 -23.39 8.12 0.36
C ASP A 123 -23.54 9.62 0.14
N SER A 124 -23.01 10.44 1.04
CA SER A 124 -23.05 11.91 0.96
C SER A 124 -22.18 12.44 -0.17
N THR A 125 -22.75 13.27 -1.04
CA THR A 125 -22.02 13.94 -2.12
C THR A 125 -20.94 14.87 -1.60
N GLU A 126 -21.24 15.67 -0.56
CA GLU A 126 -20.26 16.59 0.03
C GLU A 126 -19.12 15.82 0.71
N GLU A 127 -19.43 14.75 1.41
CA GLU A 127 -18.41 13.92 2.04
C GLU A 127 -17.54 13.19 0.99
N THR A 128 -18.14 12.75 -0.14
CA THR A 128 -17.40 12.20 -1.29
C THR A 128 -16.45 13.27 -1.88
N LEU A 129 -16.90 14.52 -1.99
CA LEU A 129 -16.04 15.62 -2.42
C LEU A 129 -14.89 15.85 -1.45
N ASP A 130 -15.14 15.76 -0.16
CA ASP A 130 -14.07 15.93 0.84
C ASP A 130 -13.04 14.79 0.77
N VAL A 131 -13.46 13.55 0.50
CA VAL A 131 -12.53 12.42 0.23
C VAL A 131 -11.67 12.71 -0.99
N VAL A 132 -12.26 13.17 -2.10
CA VAL A 132 -11.52 13.51 -3.31
C VAL A 132 -10.51 14.63 -3.04
N LYS A 133 -10.93 15.70 -2.37
CA LYS A 133 -10.05 16.82 -2.00
C LYS A 133 -8.92 16.40 -1.06
N ALA A 134 -9.21 15.56 -0.06
CA ALA A 134 -8.20 15.03 0.85
C ALA A 134 -7.17 14.19 0.09
N THR A 135 -7.63 13.33 -0.83
CA THR A 135 -6.74 12.51 -1.68
C THR A 135 -5.84 13.39 -2.55
N VAL A 136 -6.38 14.42 -3.19
CA VAL A 136 -5.60 15.35 -4.02
C VAL A 136 -4.54 16.05 -3.17
N ARG A 137 -4.90 16.59 -1.99
CA ARG A 137 -3.93 17.26 -1.10
C ARG A 137 -2.81 16.33 -0.67
N ALA A 138 -3.16 15.10 -0.26
CA ALA A 138 -2.16 14.13 0.18
C ALA A 138 -1.17 13.80 -0.95
N TYR A 139 -1.67 13.61 -2.17
CA TYR A 139 -0.81 13.20 -3.28
C TYR A 139 -0.04 14.35 -3.91
N GLU A 140 -0.61 15.56 -3.97
CA GLU A 140 0.14 16.74 -4.37
C GLU A 140 1.28 17.05 -3.38
N GLY A 141 1.06 16.81 -2.08
CA GLY A 141 2.10 16.98 -1.06
C GLY A 141 3.21 15.91 -1.11
N GLU A 142 2.91 14.69 -1.53
CA GLU A 142 3.88 13.57 -1.50
C GLU A 142 4.50 13.28 -2.89
N PHE A 143 3.72 13.40 -3.96
CA PHE A 143 4.10 12.95 -5.31
C PHE A 143 3.95 14.02 -6.39
N GLY A 144 3.25 15.12 -6.11
CA GLY A 144 2.96 16.18 -7.06
C GLY A 144 3.96 17.34 -6.98
N ASP A 145 3.67 18.35 -7.76
CA ASP A 145 4.47 19.58 -7.86
C ASP A 145 3.83 20.77 -7.11
N GLY A 146 2.85 20.48 -6.21
CA GLY A 146 2.15 21.49 -5.43
C GLY A 146 1.01 22.17 -6.18
N TRP A 147 0.32 21.47 -7.09
CA TRP A 147 -0.83 22.00 -7.81
C TRP A 147 -1.97 22.40 -6.87
N ASP A 148 -2.48 23.64 -7.06
CA ASP A 148 -3.64 24.14 -6.31
C ASP A 148 -4.94 23.74 -7.02
N MET A 149 -5.78 22.96 -6.31
CA MET A 149 -7.05 22.47 -6.83
C MET A 149 -8.20 23.49 -6.72
N THR A 150 -7.99 24.66 -6.11
CA THR A 150 -9.08 25.60 -5.73
C THR A 150 -10.00 25.92 -6.91
N GLU A 151 -9.43 26.25 -8.06
CA GLU A 151 -10.20 26.56 -9.27
C GLU A 151 -10.88 25.33 -9.91
N SER A 152 -10.50 24.12 -9.50
CA SER A 152 -11.01 22.87 -10.06
C SER A 152 -12.12 22.22 -9.21
N VAL A 153 -12.46 22.78 -8.05
CA VAL A 153 -13.48 22.20 -7.14
C VAL A 153 -14.85 22.08 -7.83
N ASP A 154 -15.26 23.05 -8.63
CA ASP A 154 -16.52 22.98 -9.36
C ASP A 154 -16.49 21.92 -10.48
N TYR A 155 -15.34 21.67 -11.06
CA TYR A 155 -15.16 20.55 -11.99
C TYR A 155 -15.26 19.21 -11.24
N PHE A 156 -14.66 19.08 -10.05
CA PHE A 156 -14.83 17.90 -9.22
C PHE A 156 -16.30 17.60 -8.94
N ARG A 157 -17.10 18.63 -8.56
CA ARG A 157 -18.54 18.47 -8.35
C ARG A 157 -19.27 17.89 -9.55
N LYS A 158 -18.89 18.28 -10.76
CA LYS A 158 -19.52 17.77 -11.99
C LYS A 158 -19.25 16.27 -12.22
N ILE A 159 -18.08 15.75 -11.82
CA ILE A 159 -17.72 14.35 -12.02
C ILE A 159 -18.08 13.45 -10.83
N LEU A 160 -18.40 14.01 -9.66
CA LEU A 160 -18.75 13.26 -8.44
C LEU A 160 -19.82 12.16 -8.62
N PRO A 161 -20.87 12.33 -9.46
CA PRO A 161 -21.85 11.26 -9.67
C PRO A 161 -21.23 9.93 -10.12
N ALA A 162 -20.06 9.97 -10.78
CA ALA A 162 -19.33 8.79 -11.21
C ALA A 162 -18.37 8.24 -10.13
N VAL A 163 -18.22 8.92 -8.99
CA VAL A 163 -17.26 8.56 -7.94
C VAL A 163 -17.97 7.87 -6.79
N GLY A 164 -17.53 6.66 -6.45
CA GLY A 164 -17.92 5.95 -5.23
C GLY A 164 -16.79 6.04 -4.21
N ALA A 165 -17.01 6.72 -3.10
CA ALA A 165 -16.06 6.85 -2.01
C ALA A 165 -16.41 5.92 -0.84
N PHE A 166 -15.39 5.52 -0.09
CA PHE A 166 -15.55 4.66 1.07
C PHE A 166 -14.46 4.93 2.12
N ARG A 167 -14.79 4.60 3.36
CA ARG A 167 -13.83 4.38 4.45
C ARG A 167 -13.51 2.91 4.57
N PHE A 168 -12.30 2.64 4.98
CA PHE A 168 -11.83 1.30 5.26
C PHE A 168 -11.14 1.31 6.63
N THR A 169 -11.79 0.69 7.62
CA THR A 169 -11.21 0.54 8.96
C THR A 169 -10.43 -0.76 9.05
N VAL A 170 -9.13 -0.65 9.29
CA VAL A 170 -8.23 -1.82 9.38
C VAL A 170 -8.51 -2.60 10.65
N THR A 171 -8.89 -3.86 10.51
CA THR A 171 -9.10 -4.79 11.64
C THR A 171 -7.90 -5.68 11.92
N GLY A 172 -6.98 -5.79 10.95
CA GLY A 172 -5.75 -6.54 11.10
C GLY A 172 -4.82 -6.32 9.91
N ALA A 173 -3.53 -6.37 10.15
CA ALA A 173 -2.51 -6.20 9.13
C ALA A 173 -1.37 -7.21 9.30
N GLU A 174 -0.73 -7.56 8.18
CA GLU A 174 0.45 -8.42 8.13
C GLU A 174 1.46 -7.77 7.19
N GLY A 175 2.67 -7.49 7.71
CA GLY A 175 3.80 -6.96 6.96
C GLY A 175 4.82 -8.05 6.62
N MET A 176 5.25 -8.12 5.38
CA MET A 176 6.35 -8.96 4.91
C MET A 176 7.48 -8.06 4.44
N PHE A 177 8.61 -8.11 5.12
CA PHE A 177 9.81 -7.33 4.80
C PHE A 177 10.98 -8.30 4.59
N LYS A 178 10.91 -9.06 3.49
CA LYS A 178 11.97 -10.00 3.13
C LYS A 178 13.13 -9.25 2.47
N LEU A 179 14.19 -9.06 3.24
CA LEU A 179 15.33 -8.21 2.92
C LEU A 179 16.67 -8.94 3.15
N SER A 180 16.71 -10.26 2.92
CA SER A 180 17.87 -11.15 3.13
C SER A 180 18.28 -11.33 4.59
N GLN A 181 17.36 -11.19 5.55
CA GLN A 181 17.66 -11.37 6.98
C GLN A 181 18.06 -12.82 7.32
N GLU A 182 17.67 -13.80 6.50
CA GLU A 182 18.03 -15.20 6.62
C GLU A 182 19.50 -15.48 6.29
N GLN A 183 20.19 -14.51 5.67
CA GLN A 183 21.60 -14.66 5.30
C GLN A 183 22.51 -14.14 6.41
N PRO A 184 23.76 -14.69 6.52
CA PRO A 184 24.79 -14.09 7.35
C PRO A 184 24.99 -12.60 7.03
N ALA A 185 25.37 -11.80 8.04
CA ALA A 185 25.50 -10.35 7.91
C ALA A 185 26.37 -9.92 6.72
N GLU A 186 27.51 -10.59 6.50
CA GLU A 186 28.41 -10.32 5.37
C GLU A 186 27.75 -10.58 4.00
N VAL A 187 26.90 -11.61 3.90
CA VAL A 187 26.19 -11.92 2.67
C VAL A 187 25.09 -10.90 2.44
N ARG A 188 24.35 -10.55 3.48
CA ARG A 188 23.33 -9.50 3.44
C ARG A 188 23.92 -8.17 2.98
N GLU A 189 25.09 -7.81 3.50
CA GLU A 189 25.79 -6.58 3.12
C GLU A 189 26.21 -6.59 1.64
N ARG A 190 26.75 -7.69 1.12
CA ARG A 190 27.05 -7.80 -0.33
C ARG A 190 25.81 -7.63 -1.20
N VAL A 191 24.67 -8.19 -0.80
CA VAL A 191 23.39 -7.99 -1.52
C VAL A 191 23.00 -6.52 -1.49
N ARG A 192 23.06 -5.87 -0.32
CA ARG A 192 22.73 -4.45 -0.15
C ARG A 192 23.61 -3.56 -1.04
N GLU A 193 24.93 -3.77 -1.04
CA GLU A 193 25.88 -3.04 -1.88
C GLU A 193 25.60 -3.23 -3.37
N SER A 194 25.41 -4.50 -3.80
CA SER A 194 25.06 -4.82 -5.19
C SER A 194 23.77 -4.14 -5.64
N PHE A 195 22.78 -4.04 -4.75
CA PHE A 195 21.53 -3.35 -5.04
C PHE A 195 21.71 -1.84 -5.06
N GLY A 196 22.49 -1.28 -4.14
CA GLY A 196 22.74 0.16 -4.05
C GLY A 196 23.47 0.73 -5.28
N GLN A 197 24.35 -0.06 -5.88
CA GLN A 197 25.10 0.32 -7.10
C GLN A 197 24.30 0.11 -8.41
N SER A 198 23.08 -0.46 -8.33
CA SER A 198 22.29 -0.77 -9.53
C SER A 198 21.67 0.48 -10.14
N ALA A 199 21.55 0.52 -11.47
CA ALA A 199 20.73 1.51 -12.18
C ALA A 199 19.22 1.30 -11.94
N CYS A 200 18.78 0.11 -11.52
CA CYS A 200 17.39 -0.21 -11.25
C CYS A 200 16.89 0.50 -9.97
N ARG A 201 15.86 1.33 -10.10
CA ARG A 201 15.25 2.07 -8.97
C ARG A 201 14.80 1.12 -7.84
N TYR A 202 14.07 0.06 -8.16
CA TYR A 202 13.58 -0.90 -7.17
C TYR A 202 14.71 -1.56 -6.36
N LYS A 203 15.85 -1.85 -6.99
CA LYS A 203 17.03 -2.37 -6.27
C LYS A 203 17.55 -1.35 -5.26
N ARG A 204 17.74 -0.09 -5.68
CA ARG A 204 18.23 0.96 -4.78
C ARG A 204 17.28 1.21 -3.60
N GLU A 205 15.98 1.26 -3.85
CA GLU A 205 14.98 1.40 -2.78
C GLU A 205 14.99 0.19 -1.83
N THR A 206 15.15 -1.03 -2.36
CA THR A 206 15.31 -2.22 -1.52
C THR A 206 16.58 -2.13 -0.67
N ALA A 207 17.71 -1.66 -1.24
CA ALA A 207 18.95 -1.44 -0.48
C ALA A 207 18.77 -0.41 0.65
N GLN A 208 18.02 0.66 0.41
CA GLN A 208 17.71 1.65 1.44
C GLN A 208 16.92 1.04 2.61
N LEU A 209 15.95 0.17 2.32
CA LEU A 209 15.22 -0.56 3.36
C LEU A 209 16.12 -1.55 4.11
N MET A 210 17.01 -2.26 3.39
CA MET A 210 17.99 -3.14 4.01
C MET A 210 18.93 -2.40 4.99
N SER A 211 19.26 -1.13 4.71
CA SER A 211 20.07 -0.30 5.60
C SER A 211 19.33 0.14 6.87
N ARG A 212 18.02 0.04 6.92
CA ARG A 212 17.18 0.37 8.09
C ARG A 212 16.95 -0.82 9.01
N LEU A 213 17.35 -2.03 8.59
CA LEU A 213 17.26 -3.22 9.46
C LEU A 213 18.19 -3.06 10.67
N PRO A 214 17.75 -3.53 11.87
CA PRO A 214 18.59 -3.51 13.06
C PRO A 214 19.82 -4.40 12.96
#